data_6beafcb56c23cf667c3ea3696e236703
#
_entry.id   6beafcb56c23cf667c3ea3696e236703
#
_cell.length_a   1.000
_cell.length_b   1.000
_cell.length_c   1.000
_cell.angle_alpha   90.00
_cell.angle_beta   90.00
_cell.angle_gamma   90.00
#
_symmetry.space_group_name_H-M   'P 1'
#
loop_
_entity.id
_entity.type
_entity.pdbx_description
1 polymer ?
#
loop_
_entity_poly.entity_id
_entity_poly.type
_entity_poly.pdbx_seq_one_letter_code
_entity_poly.pdbx_strand_id
1 'polypeptide(L)'
;MKTYLVGGAVRDQLLGYPVKEKDWVVVGATVEDMLAGGYMQVGKDFPVFLHPETKEEYALARTERKTAAGYKGFEVHASPDVTLEEDLIRRDLTINAIARDEQGRLTDPFNGKQDIEDRCLRHVSAAFSEDPVRILRIARFMARYAHLGFHIADETMSLMKFMVSDGEVDALVAERVWQEMQKALSEKTPTAFITTLRDCNALQRILPELDRLWGVPQPEQHHPEIDTGIHTLLVLEQASLLSDDAQAVSYTHLTLP
;
A
#
# COMPACT_ATOMS: atom_id res chain seq x y z
N MET A 1 19.02 -16.55 -15.40
CA MET A 1 18.66 -15.44 -14.49
C MET A 1 18.25 -14.24 -15.32
N LYS A 2 17.09 -13.64 -15.02
CA LYS A 2 16.60 -12.40 -15.62
C LYS A 2 16.17 -11.46 -14.51
N THR A 3 16.45 -10.17 -14.66
CA THR A 3 16.11 -9.14 -13.67
C THR A 3 15.07 -8.19 -14.23
N TYR A 4 14.14 -7.77 -13.38
CA TYR A 4 13.07 -6.85 -13.73
C TYR A 4 12.89 -5.80 -12.64
N LEU A 5 12.90 -4.52 -13.03
CA LEU A 5 12.44 -3.46 -12.16
C LEU A 5 10.93 -3.58 -11.97
N VAL A 6 10.41 -3.47 -10.74
CA VAL A 6 9.00 -3.75 -10.46
C VAL A 6 8.37 -2.73 -9.51
N GLY A 7 7.07 -2.79 -9.37
CA GLY A 7 6.33 -2.12 -8.31
C GLY A 7 6.36 -0.60 -8.39
N GLY A 8 6.64 0.02 -7.24
CA GLY A 8 6.62 1.47 -7.08
C GLY A 8 7.49 2.24 -8.06
N ALA A 9 8.66 1.71 -8.38
CA ALA A 9 9.60 2.35 -9.30
C ALA A 9 9.03 2.46 -10.72
N VAL A 10 8.40 1.40 -11.23
CA VAL A 10 7.80 1.39 -12.58
C VAL A 10 6.58 2.30 -12.61
N ARG A 11 5.69 2.18 -11.61
CA ARG A 11 4.52 3.05 -11.47
C ARG A 11 4.89 4.52 -11.42
N ASP A 12 5.87 4.90 -10.57
CA ASP A 12 6.26 6.30 -10.39
C ASP A 12 6.86 6.86 -11.69
N GLN A 13 7.65 6.07 -12.43
CA GLN A 13 8.13 6.48 -13.77
C GLN A 13 6.98 6.72 -14.76
N LEU A 14 5.97 5.85 -14.79
CA LEU A 14 4.82 6.00 -15.68
C LEU A 14 3.97 7.22 -15.31
N LEU A 15 3.93 7.60 -14.03
CA LEU A 15 3.29 8.81 -13.53
C LEU A 15 4.14 10.08 -13.67
N GLY A 16 5.40 9.97 -14.11
CA GLY A 16 6.33 11.10 -14.18
C GLY A 16 6.86 11.57 -12.82
N TYR A 17 6.77 10.74 -11.79
CA TYR A 17 7.32 11.02 -10.46
C TYR A 17 8.79 10.58 -10.35
N PRO A 18 9.60 11.26 -9.51
CA PRO A 18 10.95 10.82 -9.23
C PRO A 18 10.94 9.47 -8.52
N VAL A 19 11.74 8.53 -9.02
CA VAL A 19 11.93 7.21 -8.39
C VAL A 19 12.89 7.37 -7.22
N LYS A 20 12.42 7.05 -6.01
CA LYS A 20 13.23 7.12 -4.79
C LYS A 20 13.91 5.80 -4.49
N GLU A 21 13.20 4.70 -4.65
CA GLU A 21 13.66 3.34 -4.35
C GLU A 21 13.40 2.45 -5.56
N LYS A 22 14.28 1.49 -5.79
CA LYS A 22 14.15 0.54 -6.87
C LYS A 22 14.14 -0.88 -6.32
N ASP A 23 13.04 -1.57 -6.57
CA ASP A 23 12.87 -2.97 -6.24
C ASP A 23 13.02 -3.81 -7.50
N TRP A 24 13.85 -4.85 -7.42
CA TRP A 24 14.10 -5.76 -8.51
C TRP A 24 13.58 -7.16 -8.20
N VAL A 25 12.96 -7.80 -9.19
CA VAL A 25 12.61 -9.21 -9.15
C VAL A 25 13.57 -10.00 -10.02
N VAL A 26 14.08 -11.09 -9.48
CA VAL A 26 15.00 -12.02 -10.16
C VAL A 26 14.26 -13.32 -10.47
N VAL A 27 14.16 -13.66 -11.73
CA VAL A 27 13.53 -14.88 -12.24
C VAL A 27 14.59 -15.85 -12.72
N GLY A 28 14.43 -17.14 -12.39
CA GLY A 28 15.32 -18.21 -12.86
C GLY A 28 16.68 -18.23 -12.15
N ALA A 29 16.70 -17.89 -10.84
CA ALA A 29 17.88 -17.98 -9.99
C ALA A 29 17.56 -18.61 -8.64
N THR A 30 18.56 -19.18 -8.01
CA THR A 30 18.53 -19.70 -6.64
C THR A 30 19.18 -18.71 -5.67
N VAL A 31 19.05 -18.98 -4.36
CA VAL A 31 19.77 -18.23 -3.31
C VAL A 31 21.29 -18.37 -3.53
N GLU A 32 21.76 -19.56 -3.89
CA GLU A 32 23.17 -19.85 -4.15
C GLU A 32 23.70 -19.05 -5.34
N ASP A 33 22.91 -18.90 -6.40
CA ASP A 33 23.28 -18.10 -7.58
C ASP A 33 23.45 -16.61 -7.19
N MET A 34 22.55 -16.08 -6.35
CA MET A 34 22.62 -14.70 -5.87
C MET A 34 23.87 -14.48 -5.00
N LEU A 35 24.15 -15.40 -4.07
CA LEU A 35 25.33 -15.32 -3.20
C LEU A 35 26.63 -15.46 -4.03
N ALA A 36 26.67 -16.35 -5.01
CA ALA A 36 27.81 -16.50 -5.92
C ALA A 36 28.03 -15.25 -6.78
N GLY A 37 26.96 -14.50 -7.10
CA GLY A 37 27.00 -13.21 -7.79
C GLY A 37 27.43 -12.03 -6.88
N GLY A 38 27.77 -12.28 -5.61
CA GLY A 38 28.22 -11.27 -4.66
C GLY A 38 27.10 -10.45 -4.00
N TYR A 39 25.83 -10.85 -4.19
CA TYR A 39 24.70 -10.25 -3.50
C TYR A 39 24.69 -10.62 -2.01
N MET A 40 24.25 -9.71 -1.16
CA MET A 40 24.16 -9.93 0.29
C MET A 40 22.72 -10.17 0.72
N GLN A 41 22.43 -11.34 1.27
CA GLN A 41 21.10 -11.66 1.78
C GLN A 41 20.80 -10.86 3.05
N VAL A 42 19.62 -10.20 3.09
CA VAL A 42 19.17 -9.36 4.22
C VAL A 42 17.88 -9.85 4.87
N GLY A 43 17.07 -10.62 4.18
CA GLY A 43 15.84 -11.22 4.72
C GLY A 43 16.07 -12.62 5.30
N LYS A 44 15.57 -12.90 6.51
CA LYS A 44 15.60 -14.25 7.07
C LYS A 44 14.46 -15.12 6.54
N ASP A 45 13.27 -14.54 6.45
CA ASP A 45 12.04 -15.24 6.06
C ASP A 45 11.76 -15.12 4.56
N PHE A 46 12.38 -14.14 3.89
CA PHE A 46 12.20 -13.85 2.47
C PHE A 46 13.55 -13.72 1.77
N PRO A 47 13.72 -14.31 0.58
CA PRO A 47 14.98 -14.23 -0.17
C PRO A 47 15.14 -12.83 -0.82
N VAL A 48 15.46 -11.83 -0.01
CA VAL A 48 15.80 -10.47 -0.43
C VAL A 48 17.30 -10.26 -0.28
N PHE A 49 17.90 -9.64 -1.27
CA PHE A 49 19.33 -9.43 -1.41
C PHE A 49 19.63 -7.97 -1.73
N LEU A 50 20.75 -7.46 -1.23
CA LEU A 50 21.30 -6.18 -1.64
C LEU A 50 22.35 -6.35 -2.73
N HIS A 51 22.23 -5.55 -3.78
CA HIS A 51 23.24 -5.50 -4.84
C HIS A 51 24.60 -5.07 -4.26
N PRO A 52 25.71 -5.70 -4.67
CA PRO A 52 27.02 -5.45 -4.05
C PRO A 52 27.46 -3.97 -4.15
N GLU A 53 27.16 -3.31 -5.24
CA GLU A 53 27.58 -1.92 -5.50
C GLU A 53 26.47 -0.91 -5.19
N THR A 54 25.28 -1.07 -5.81
CA THR A 54 24.21 -0.05 -5.73
C THR A 54 23.41 -0.10 -4.45
N LYS A 55 23.46 -1.23 -3.71
CA LYS A 55 22.65 -1.50 -2.50
C LYS A 55 21.13 -1.51 -2.76
N GLU A 56 20.72 -1.53 -4.02
CA GLU A 56 19.32 -1.70 -4.40
C GLU A 56 18.83 -3.12 -4.00
N GLU A 57 17.54 -3.25 -3.71
CA GLU A 57 16.95 -4.50 -3.25
C GLU A 57 16.56 -5.40 -4.43
N TYR A 58 17.00 -6.66 -4.36
CA TYR A 58 16.69 -7.72 -5.30
C TYR A 58 16.00 -8.87 -4.57
N ALA A 59 14.79 -9.22 -5.00
CA ALA A 59 14.05 -10.36 -4.46
C ALA A 59 13.95 -11.47 -5.52
N LEU A 60 14.11 -12.73 -5.12
CA LEU A 60 13.76 -13.84 -6.00
C LEU A 60 12.26 -13.84 -6.27
N ALA A 61 11.89 -14.16 -7.52
CA ALA A 61 10.50 -14.39 -7.88
C ALA A 61 9.91 -15.48 -6.98
N ARG A 62 8.72 -15.22 -6.44
CA ARG A 62 8.12 -16.11 -5.45
C ARG A 62 6.61 -16.14 -5.54
N THR A 63 6.05 -17.25 -5.09
CA THR A 63 4.64 -17.38 -4.76
C THR A 63 4.47 -17.31 -3.24
N GLU A 64 3.32 -16.84 -2.79
CA GLU A 64 2.95 -16.79 -1.39
C GLU A 64 1.63 -17.53 -1.21
N ARG A 65 1.53 -18.34 -0.17
CA ARG A 65 0.31 -19.08 0.17
C ARG A 65 -0.07 -18.81 1.62
N LYS A 66 -1.29 -18.34 1.85
CA LYS A 66 -1.84 -18.18 3.20
C LYS A 66 -2.06 -19.56 3.82
N THR A 67 -1.44 -19.84 4.96
CA THR A 67 -1.55 -21.09 5.72
C THR A 67 -2.24 -20.91 7.06
N ALA A 68 -2.31 -19.66 7.57
CA ALA A 68 -3.00 -19.30 8.80
C ALA A 68 -3.43 -17.82 8.79
N ALA A 69 -4.25 -17.41 9.74
CA ALA A 69 -4.62 -16.01 9.91
C ALA A 69 -3.43 -15.16 10.40
N GLY A 70 -3.37 -13.89 9.94
CA GLY A 70 -2.38 -12.91 10.36
C GLY A 70 -1.04 -12.99 9.61
N TYR A 71 -0.11 -12.11 10.00
CA TYR A 71 1.16 -11.86 9.28
C TYR A 71 2.10 -13.08 9.19
N LYS A 72 2.10 -13.96 10.19
CA LYS A 72 2.97 -15.16 10.22
C LYS A 72 2.37 -16.35 9.46
N GLY A 73 1.20 -16.19 8.89
CA GLY A 73 0.45 -17.23 8.19
C GLY A 73 0.76 -17.36 6.71
N PHE A 74 1.94 -16.97 6.24
CA PHE A 74 2.35 -17.12 4.84
C PHE A 74 3.51 -18.10 4.71
N GLU A 75 3.34 -19.06 3.82
CA GLU A 75 4.41 -19.90 3.31
C GLU A 75 4.90 -19.30 1.98
N VAL A 76 6.19 -19.00 1.92
CA VAL A 76 6.82 -18.41 0.74
C VAL A 76 7.58 -19.49 0.00
N HIS A 77 7.29 -19.66 -1.28
CA HIS A 77 7.99 -20.54 -2.18
C HIS A 77 8.74 -19.70 -3.21
N ALA A 78 10.07 -19.68 -3.12
CA ALA A 78 10.96 -19.10 -4.12
C ALA A 78 11.73 -20.23 -4.80
N SER A 79 11.54 -20.38 -6.10
CA SER A 79 12.18 -21.41 -6.93
C SER A 79 12.51 -20.79 -8.30
N PRO A 80 13.56 -21.26 -9.00
CA PRO A 80 13.87 -20.82 -10.36
C PRO A 80 12.72 -21.01 -11.36
N ASP A 81 11.78 -21.92 -11.07
CA ASP A 81 10.63 -22.20 -11.92
C ASP A 81 9.49 -21.17 -11.75
N VAL A 82 9.52 -20.35 -10.69
CA VAL A 82 8.53 -19.29 -10.48
C VAL A 82 8.67 -18.23 -11.57
N THR A 83 7.59 -18.00 -12.28
CA THR A 83 7.53 -17.03 -13.37
C THR A 83 7.37 -15.60 -12.88
N LEU A 84 7.67 -14.62 -13.72
CA LEU A 84 7.42 -13.21 -13.41
C LEU A 84 5.93 -12.95 -13.14
N GLU A 85 5.04 -13.57 -13.92
CA GLU A 85 3.60 -13.39 -13.80
C GLU A 85 3.06 -13.92 -12.47
N GLU A 86 3.57 -15.06 -11.99
CA GLU A 86 3.25 -15.61 -10.67
C GLU A 86 3.72 -14.70 -9.52
N ASP A 87 4.84 -13.98 -9.67
CA ASP A 87 5.24 -12.96 -8.70
C ASP A 87 4.35 -11.73 -8.77
N LEU A 88 3.95 -11.30 -9.95
CA LEU A 88 3.13 -10.10 -10.13
C LEU A 88 1.68 -10.31 -9.64
N ILE A 89 1.07 -11.49 -9.83
CA ILE A 89 -0.33 -11.76 -9.49
C ILE A 89 -0.63 -11.66 -7.98
N ARG A 90 0.37 -11.90 -7.13
CA ARG A 90 0.24 -11.82 -5.66
C ARG A 90 0.31 -10.39 -5.11
N ARG A 91 0.64 -9.40 -5.95
CA ARG A 91 0.77 -7.99 -5.52
C ARG A 91 -0.57 -7.38 -5.18
N ASP A 92 -0.54 -6.24 -4.51
CA ASP A 92 -1.73 -5.55 -4.01
C ASP A 92 -2.56 -4.92 -5.15
N LEU A 93 -1.93 -4.09 -5.99
CA LEU A 93 -2.60 -3.29 -7.01
C LEU A 93 -2.00 -3.56 -8.39
N THR A 94 -2.84 -3.47 -9.43
CA THR A 94 -2.43 -3.58 -10.84
C THR A 94 -1.33 -2.60 -11.20
N ILE A 95 -1.42 -1.35 -10.72
CA ILE A 95 -0.41 -0.30 -10.91
C ILE A 95 0.95 -0.62 -10.28
N ASN A 96 1.01 -1.57 -9.34
CA ASN A 96 2.23 -2.09 -8.71
C ASN A 96 2.66 -3.46 -9.28
N ALA A 97 1.85 -4.04 -10.17
CA ALA A 97 2.08 -5.34 -10.81
C ALA A 97 2.61 -5.20 -12.24
N ILE A 98 3.35 -4.14 -12.50
CA ILE A 98 4.03 -3.87 -13.77
C ILE A 98 5.52 -4.10 -13.56
N ALA A 99 6.16 -4.78 -14.50
CA ALA A 99 7.59 -5.02 -14.52
C ALA A 99 8.25 -4.40 -15.76
N ARG A 100 9.53 -4.03 -15.65
CA ARG A 100 10.33 -3.50 -16.75
C ARG A 100 11.66 -4.22 -16.82
N ASP A 101 11.99 -4.75 -17.98
CA ASP A 101 13.29 -5.39 -18.22
C ASP A 101 14.42 -4.38 -18.45
N GLU A 102 15.65 -4.87 -18.55
CA GLU A 102 16.85 -4.07 -18.80
C GLU A 102 16.82 -3.33 -20.16
N GLN A 103 16.04 -3.83 -21.12
CA GLN A 103 15.85 -3.20 -22.42
C GLN A 103 14.71 -2.16 -22.42
N GLY A 104 14.08 -1.93 -21.26
CA GLY A 104 13.01 -0.97 -21.09
C GLY A 104 11.62 -1.48 -21.50
N ARG A 105 11.46 -2.77 -21.87
CA ARG A 105 10.18 -3.35 -22.26
C ARG A 105 9.34 -3.61 -21.02
N LEU A 106 8.07 -3.24 -21.09
CA LEU A 106 7.12 -3.47 -20.01
C LEU A 106 6.46 -4.84 -20.14
N THR A 107 6.31 -5.51 -19.00
CA THR A 107 5.45 -6.69 -18.82
C THR A 107 4.33 -6.27 -17.88
N ASP A 108 3.11 -6.23 -18.38
CA ASP A 108 1.91 -5.75 -17.69
C ASP A 108 0.73 -6.71 -17.92
N PRO A 109 0.73 -7.88 -17.27
CA PRO A 109 -0.29 -8.90 -17.49
C PRO A 109 -1.67 -8.53 -16.90
N PHE A 110 -1.74 -7.51 -16.05
CA PHE A 110 -2.95 -7.12 -15.31
C PHE A 110 -3.47 -5.73 -15.67
N ASN A 111 -3.03 -5.16 -16.80
CA ASN A 111 -3.45 -3.86 -17.31
C ASN A 111 -3.19 -2.68 -16.34
N GLY A 112 -2.14 -2.77 -15.54
CA GLY A 112 -1.79 -1.71 -14.59
C GLY A 112 -1.46 -0.38 -15.25
N LYS A 113 -0.92 -0.39 -16.48
CA LYS A 113 -0.69 0.83 -17.26
C LYS A 113 -2.02 1.52 -17.61
N GLN A 114 -3.04 0.75 -18.03
CA GLN A 114 -4.38 1.31 -18.29
C GLN A 114 -4.99 1.89 -17.00
N ASP A 115 -4.88 1.18 -15.88
CA ASP A 115 -5.37 1.68 -14.59
C ASP A 115 -4.63 2.96 -14.12
N ILE A 116 -3.34 3.14 -14.48
CA ILE A 116 -2.63 4.42 -14.28
C ILE A 116 -3.24 5.54 -15.14
N GLU A 117 -3.51 5.28 -16.42
CA GLU A 117 -4.12 6.23 -17.34
C GLU A 117 -5.54 6.61 -16.90
N ASP A 118 -6.32 5.64 -16.45
CA ASP A 118 -7.69 5.80 -15.94
C ASP A 118 -7.72 6.32 -14.47
N ARG A 119 -6.56 6.46 -13.84
CA ARG A 119 -6.43 6.90 -12.44
C ARG A 119 -7.20 5.99 -11.48
N CYS A 120 -7.10 4.70 -11.67
CA CYS A 120 -7.84 3.68 -10.95
C CYS A 120 -6.91 2.86 -10.03
N LEU A 121 -7.31 2.67 -8.78
CA LEU A 121 -6.70 1.73 -7.85
C LEU A 121 -7.50 0.43 -7.86
N ARG A 122 -6.98 -0.58 -8.54
CA ARG A 122 -7.60 -1.90 -8.70
C ARG A 122 -6.71 -2.98 -8.09
N HIS A 123 -7.30 -3.90 -7.34
CA HIS A 123 -6.60 -5.09 -6.86
C HIS A 123 -6.24 -6.04 -8.01
N VAL A 124 -5.12 -6.76 -7.89
CA VAL A 124 -4.64 -7.65 -8.97
C VAL A 124 -5.46 -8.92 -9.07
N SER A 125 -5.74 -9.57 -7.93
CA SER A 125 -6.37 -10.89 -7.87
C SER A 125 -7.06 -11.14 -6.53
N ALA A 126 -7.72 -12.28 -6.40
CA ALA A 126 -8.34 -12.72 -5.14
C ALA A 126 -7.31 -12.86 -3.99
N ALA A 127 -6.02 -13.03 -4.29
CA ALA A 127 -4.95 -13.03 -3.28
C ALA A 127 -4.89 -11.71 -2.48
N PHE A 128 -5.52 -10.63 -2.97
CA PHE A 128 -5.67 -9.39 -2.22
C PHE A 128 -6.29 -9.62 -0.83
N SER A 129 -7.28 -10.49 -0.71
CA SER A 129 -7.96 -10.79 0.55
C SER A 129 -7.12 -11.55 1.58
N GLU A 130 -5.95 -12.06 1.18
CA GLU A 130 -5.09 -12.83 2.08
C GLU A 130 -4.37 -11.98 3.14
N ASP A 131 -4.13 -10.67 2.87
CA ASP A 131 -3.49 -9.75 3.82
C ASP A 131 -4.35 -8.49 4.04
N PRO A 132 -5.01 -8.35 5.22
CA PRO A 132 -5.84 -7.17 5.52
C PRO A 132 -5.08 -5.83 5.53
N VAL A 133 -3.75 -5.83 5.66
CA VAL A 133 -2.94 -4.61 5.51
C VAL A 133 -3.09 -3.98 4.13
N ARG A 134 -3.47 -4.74 3.10
CA ARG A 134 -3.71 -4.20 1.76
C ARG A 134 -4.83 -3.15 1.73
N ILE A 135 -5.81 -3.24 2.64
CA ILE A 135 -6.83 -2.19 2.84
C ILE A 135 -6.15 -0.87 3.26
N LEU A 136 -5.26 -0.93 4.25
CA LEU A 136 -4.51 0.24 4.71
C LEU A 136 -3.59 0.80 3.61
N ARG A 137 -2.98 -0.08 2.83
CA ARG A 137 -2.13 0.31 1.70
C ARG A 137 -2.92 1.03 0.62
N ILE A 138 -4.13 0.55 0.26
CA ILE A 138 -5.01 1.27 -0.68
C ILE A 138 -5.40 2.64 -0.11
N ALA A 139 -5.79 2.71 1.15
CA ALA A 139 -6.10 3.99 1.81
C ALA A 139 -4.91 4.96 1.76
N ARG A 140 -3.68 4.47 1.96
CA ARG A 140 -2.47 5.27 1.80
C ARG A 140 -2.21 5.68 0.35
N PHE A 141 -2.47 4.81 -0.62
CA PHE A 141 -2.37 5.19 -2.04
C PHE A 141 -3.42 6.24 -2.42
N MET A 142 -4.61 6.20 -1.83
CA MET A 142 -5.57 7.29 -1.95
C MET A 142 -5.02 8.60 -1.36
N ALA A 143 -4.42 8.58 -0.17
CA ALA A 143 -3.76 9.75 0.40
C ALA A 143 -2.67 10.31 -0.53
N ARG A 144 -1.94 9.43 -1.22
CA ARG A 144 -0.88 9.82 -2.14
C ARG A 144 -1.38 10.34 -3.48
N TYR A 145 -2.48 9.81 -4.02
CA TYR A 145 -2.88 10.04 -5.41
C TYR A 145 -4.25 10.69 -5.60
N ALA A 146 -5.06 10.91 -4.54
CA ALA A 146 -6.39 11.53 -4.67
C ALA A 146 -6.31 12.91 -5.35
N HIS A 147 -5.29 13.70 -5.07
CA HIS A 147 -5.07 15.01 -5.71
C HIS A 147 -4.82 14.91 -7.23
N LEU A 148 -4.49 13.74 -7.76
CA LEU A 148 -4.37 13.46 -9.20
C LEU A 148 -5.69 12.96 -9.81
N GLY A 149 -6.74 12.81 -9.00
CA GLY A 149 -8.03 12.28 -9.42
C GLY A 149 -8.12 10.75 -9.42
N PHE A 150 -7.24 10.06 -8.72
CA PHE A 150 -7.35 8.61 -8.53
C PHE A 150 -8.59 8.25 -7.72
N HIS A 151 -9.19 7.13 -8.06
CA HIS A 151 -10.33 6.52 -7.37
C HIS A 151 -10.11 5.01 -7.20
N ILE A 152 -10.85 4.40 -6.31
CA ILE A 152 -10.81 2.94 -6.09
C ILE A 152 -11.86 2.30 -7.01
N ALA A 153 -11.47 1.23 -7.71
CA ALA A 153 -12.40 0.44 -8.52
C ALA A 153 -13.54 -0.13 -7.65
N ASP A 154 -14.77 -0.15 -8.18
CA ASP A 154 -15.96 -0.59 -7.43
C ASP A 154 -15.83 -2.02 -6.91
N GLU A 155 -15.26 -2.94 -7.70
CA GLU A 155 -14.99 -4.30 -7.31
C GLU A 155 -13.94 -4.40 -6.19
N THR A 156 -12.96 -3.48 -6.18
CA THR A 156 -11.95 -3.41 -5.12
C THR A 156 -12.55 -2.88 -3.83
N MET A 157 -13.36 -1.83 -3.90
CA MET A 157 -14.10 -1.31 -2.75
C MET A 157 -15.05 -2.36 -2.18
N SER A 158 -15.73 -3.12 -3.05
CA SER A 158 -16.62 -4.22 -2.64
C SER A 158 -15.85 -5.34 -1.94
N LEU A 159 -14.66 -5.71 -2.44
CA LEU A 159 -13.78 -6.69 -1.81
C LEU A 159 -13.29 -6.20 -0.44
N MET A 160 -12.88 -4.93 -0.33
CA MET A 160 -12.46 -4.34 0.95
C MET A 160 -13.59 -4.39 1.99
N LYS A 161 -14.83 -4.02 1.60
CA LYS A 161 -16.01 -4.12 2.48
C LYS A 161 -16.29 -5.55 2.92
N PHE A 162 -16.16 -6.50 2.00
CA PHE A 162 -16.30 -7.92 2.32
C PHE A 162 -15.26 -8.38 3.35
N MET A 163 -13.98 -8.07 3.16
CA MET A 163 -12.90 -8.40 4.11
C MET A 163 -13.15 -7.82 5.50
N VAL A 164 -13.66 -6.58 5.57
CA VAL A 164 -14.03 -5.96 6.85
C VAL A 164 -15.19 -6.70 7.52
N SER A 165 -16.24 -7.04 6.76
CA SER A 165 -17.42 -7.75 7.29
C SER A 165 -17.10 -9.18 7.72
N ASP A 166 -16.13 -9.83 7.07
CA ASP A 166 -15.66 -11.17 7.40
C ASP A 166 -14.70 -11.19 8.61
N GLY A 167 -14.30 -10.01 9.11
CA GLY A 167 -13.46 -9.86 10.31
C GLY A 167 -11.95 -9.95 10.05
N GLU A 168 -11.51 -9.98 8.80
CA GLU A 168 -10.07 -10.07 8.45
C GLU A 168 -9.26 -8.91 9.05
N VAL A 169 -9.85 -7.72 9.18
CA VAL A 169 -9.18 -6.53 9.75
C VAL A 169 -8.92 -6.65 11.25
N ASP A 170 -9.61 -7.54 11.97
CA ASP A 170 -9.41 -7.76 13.41
C ASP A 170 -8.08 -8.46 13.70
N ALA A 171 -7.47 -9.09 12.68
CA ALA A 171 -6.15 -9.70 12.76
C ALA A 171 -5.00 -8.70 12.53
N LEU A 172 -5.31 -7.42 12.26
CA LEU A 172 -4.30 -6.38 12.10
C LEU A 172 -3.59 -6.09 13.42
N VAL A 173 -2.26 -6.07 13.40
CA VAL A 173 -1.46 -5.66 14.55
C VAL A 173 -1.23 -4.16 14.53
N ALA A 174 -1.25 -3.55 15.70
CA ALA A 174 -1.17 -2.09 15.87
C ALA A 174 0.04 -1.45 15.18
N GLU A 175 1.19 -2.14 15.17
CA GLU A 175 2.43 -1.66 14.54
C GLU A 175 2.28 -1.51 13.03
N ARG A 176 1.59 -2.45 12.34
CA ARG A 176 1.36 -2.36 10.89
C ARG A 176 0.36 -1.26 10.56
N VAL A 177 -0.69 -1.11 11.38
CA VAL A 177 -1.65 -0.01 11.25
C VAL A 177 -0.93 1.32 11.37
N TRP A 178 -0.13 1.49 12.42
CA TRP A 178 0.62 2.71 12.67
C TRP A 178 1.61 3.05 11.54
N GLN A 179 2.34 2.06 11.02
CA GLN A 179 3.28 2.26 9.92
C GLN A 179 2.60 2.79 8.66
N GLU A 180 1.46 2.22 8.25
CA GLU A 180 0.73 2.69 7.07
C GLU A 180 0.08 4.06 7.33
N MET A 181 -0.44 4.30 8.54
CA MET A 181 -0.99 5.60 8.93
C MET A 181 0.07 6.71 8.93
N GLN A 182 1.25 6.49 9.52
CA GLN A 182 2.35 7.46 9.50
C GLN A 182 2.74 7.85 8.07
N LYS A 183 2.86 6.84 7.18
CA LYS A 183 3.17 7.10 5.76
C LYS A 183 2.05 7.90 5.09
N ALA A 184 0.78 7.59 5.40
CA ALA A 184 -0.37 8.29 4.83
C ALA A 184 -0.47 9.74 5.29
N LEU A 185 -0.14 10.03 6.55
CA LEU A 185 -0.12 11.39 7.10
C LEU A 185 0.96 12.29 6.46
N SER A 186 1.99 11.69 5.88
CA SER A 186 3.05 12.41 5.14
C SER A 186 2.75 12.55 3.64
N GLU A 187 1.60 12.07 3.16
CA GLU A 187 1.20 12.16 1.75
C GLU A 187 0.43 13.46 1.46
N LYS A 188 0.16 13.75 0.18
CA LYS A 188 -0.45 15.00 -0.29
C LYS A 188 -1.88 15.23 0.17
N THR A 189 -2.65 14.16 0.42
CA THR A 189 -4.06 14.26 0.79
C THR A 189 -4.35 13.28 1.93
N PRO A 190 -3.81 13.53 3.16
CA PRO A 190 -3.91 12.58 4.26
C PRO A 190 -5.36 12.27 4.68
N THR A 191 -6.28 13.21 4.46
CA THR A 191 -7.72 13.02 4.71
C THR A 191 -8.30 11.87 3.90
N ALA A 192 -7.78 11.61 2.68
CA ALA A 192 -8.22 10.50 1.85
C ALA A 192 -7.93 9.12 2.47
N PHE A 193 -6.94 9.00 3.35
CA PHE A 193 -6.71 7.77 4.12
C PHE A 193 -7.91 7.48 5.04
N ILE A 194 -8.32 8.45 5.83
CA ILE A 194 -9.41 8.32 6.79
C ILE A 194 -10.75 8.08 6.08
N THR A 195 -11.04 8.87 5.03
CA THR A 195 -12.29 8.71 4.27
C THR A 195 -12.37 7.35 3.59
N THR A 196 -11.28 6.86 3.00
CA THR A 196 -11.22 5.52 2.39
C THR A 196 -11.50 4.41 3.41
N LEU A 197 -10.87 4.47 4.59
CA LEU A 197 -11.11 3.49 5.65
C LEU A 197 -12.57 3.55 6.15
N ARG A 198 -13.17 4.74 6.18
CA ARG A 198 -14.57 4.90 6.55
C ARG A 198 -15.50 4.36 5.48
N ASP A 199 -15.25 4.64 4.20
CA ASP A 199 -16.06 4.18 3.07
C ASP A 199 -16.12 2.65 2.93
N CYS A 200 -15.04 1.96 3.33
CA CYS A 200 -15.03 0.49 3.37
C CYS A 200 -15.41 -0.09 4.75
N ASN A 201 -15.85 0.74 5.71
CA ASN A 201 -16.20 0.37 7.10
C ASN A 201 -15.01 -0.16 7.94
N ALA A 202 -13.77 0.02 7.49
CA ALA A 202 -12.59 -0.39 8.25
C ALA A 202 -12.30 0.56 9.42
N LEU A 203 -12.64 1.86 9.29
CA LEU A 203 -12.35 2.87 10.31
C LEU A 203 -12.97 2.50 11.66
N GLN A 204 -14.23 2.09 11.69
CA GLN A 204 -14.93 1.69 12.91
C GLN A 204 -14.32 0.47 13.63
N ARG A 205 -13.56 -0.37 12.89
CA ARG A 205 -12.89 -1.55 13.45
C ARG A 205 -11.50 -1.23 13.94
N ILE A 206 -10.79 -0.33 13.25
CA ILE A 206 -9.37 -0.02 13.47
C ILE A 206 -9.21 1.15 14.44
N LEU A 207 -10.03 2.20 14.28
CA LEU A 207 -9.99 3.44 15.06
C LEU A 207 -11.43 3.88 15.42
N PRO A 208 -12.14 3.09 16.27
CA PRO A 208 -13.54 3.34 16.60
C PRO A 208 -13.79 4.70 17.26
N GLU A 209 -12.81 5.23 18.00
CA GLU A 209 -12.90 6.55 18.62
C GLU A 209 -12.97 7.65 17.57
N LEU A 210 -12.19 7.51 16.50
CA LEU A 210 -12.19 8.46 15.39
C LEU A 210 -13.49 8.35 14.58
N ASP A 211 -13.94 7.12 14.29
CA ASP A 211 -15.19 6.92 13.53
C ASP A 211 -16.43 7.48 14.24
N ARG A 212 -16.45 7.48 15.57
CA ARG A 212 -17.56 8.01 16.37
C ARG A 212 -17.68 9.53 16.36
N LEU A 213 -16.72 10.27 15.82
CA LEU A 213 -16.78 11.71 15.71
C LEU A 213 -17.79 12.20 14.65
N TRP A 214 -18.13 11.35 13.68
CA TRP A 214 -19.17 11.69 12.69
C TRP A 214 -20.55 11.62 13.31
N GLY A 215 -21.36 12.64 13.01
CA GLY A 215 -22.70 12.82 13.60
C GLY A 215 -22.69 13.47 15.00
N VAL A 216 -21.52 13.84 15.51
CA VAL A 216 -21.41 14.61 16.77
C VAL A 216 -21.47 16.10 16.45
N PRO A 217 -22.56 16.81 16.86
CA PRO A 217 -22.73 18.21 16.50
C PRO A 217 -21.80 19.13 17.29
N GLN A 218 -21.36 20.20 16.64
CA GLN A 218 -20.65 21.34 17.25
C GLN A 218 -21.44 22.64 17.08
N PRO A 219 -21.19 23.67 17.93
CA PRO A 219 -21.86 24.97 17.81
C PRO A 219 -21.55 25.64 16.48
N GLU A 220 -22.57 25.91 15.66
CA GLU A 220 -22.46 26.51 14.32
C GLU A 220 -21.73 27.88 14.34
N GLN A 221 -21.83 28.61 15.44
CA GLN A 221 -21.16 29.92 15.60
C GLN A 221 -19.62 29.85 15.50
N HIS A 222 -19.04 28.69 15.84
CA HIS A 222 -17.60 28.46 15.85
C HIS A 222 -17.16 27.44 14.82
N HIS A 223 -18.06 26.56 14.40
CA HIS A 223 -17.81 25.41 13.52
C HIS A 223 -18.92 25.33 12.47
N PRO A 224 -18.82 26.10 11.36
CA PRO A 224 -19.88 26.15 10.33
C PRO A 224 -20.15 24.79 9.65
N GLU A 225 -19.19 23.85 9.73
CA GLU A 225 -19.32 22.45 9.30
C GLU A 225 -20.20 21.61 10.22
N ILE A 226 -20.44 22.07 11.46
CA ILE A 226 -21.33 21.51 12.50
C ILE A 226 -20.92 20.09 12.97
N ASP A 227 -20.34 19.25 12.13
CA ASP A 227 -19.97 17.86 12.40
C ASP A 227 -18.52 17.72 12.84
N THR A 228 -18.27 17.09 14.01
CA THR A 228 -16.92 16.93 14.58
C THR A 228 -16.01 16.08 13.70
N GLY A 229 -16.53 15.05 13.03
CA GLY A 229 -15.75 14.22 12.11
C GLY A 229 -15.29 15.01 10.88
N ILE A 230 -16.19 15.84 10.32
CA ILE A 230 -15.85 16.74 9.19
C ILE A 230 -14.83 17.77 9.66
N HIS A 231 -15.03 18.38 10.82
CA HIS A 231 -14.08 19.32 11.43
C HIS A 231 -12.69 18.69 11.55
N THR A 232 -12.62 17.46 12.07
CA THR A 232 -11.35 16.71 12.22
C THR A 232 -10.63 16.57 10.88
N LEU A 233 -11.34 16.26 9.80
CA LEU A 233 -10.72 16.18 8.46
C LEU A 233 -10.21 17.53 7.99
N LEU A 234 -10.97 18.61 8.17
CA LEU A 234 -10.54 19.97 7.79
C LEU A 234 -9.28 20.40 8.55
N VAL A 235 -9.21 20.12 9.86
CA VAL A 235 -8.02 20.42 10.65
C VAL A 235 -6.83 19.56 10.21
N LEU A 236 -7.04 18.26 9.89
CA LEU A 236 -6.00 17.40 9.34
C LEU A 236 -5.44 17.95 8.01
N GLU A 237 -6.31 18.40 7.13
CA GLU A 237 -5.91 19.01 5.87
C GLU A 237 -5.07 20.27 6.10
N GLN A 238 -5.51 21.18 6.98
CA GLN A 238 -4.75 22.39 7.31
C GLN A 238 -3.41 22.07 7.97
N ALA A 239 -3.37 21.11 8.90
CA ALA A 239 -2.13 20.68 9.55
C ALA A 239 -1.11 20.13 8.54
N SER A 240 -1.56 19.36 7.55
CA SER A 240 -0.69 18.82 6.50
C SER A 240 -0.12 19.88 5.54
N LEU A 241 -0.77 21.03 5.43
CA LEU A 241 -0.25 22.17 4.67
C LEU A 241 0.81 22.98 5.46
N LEU A 242 0.78 22.90 6.78
CA LEU A 242 1.65 23.66 7.67
C LEU A 242 2.91 22.91 8.11
N SER A 243 2.90 21.58 8.03
CA SER A 243 4.01 20.75 8.50
C SER A 243 4.15 19.47 7.67
N ASP A 244 5.38 19.14 7.32
CA ASP A 244 5.74 17.84 6.74
C ASP A 244 5.98 16.75 7.80
N ASP A 245 5.93 17.12 9.10
CA ASP A 245 6.08 16.18 10.20
C ASP A 245 4.76 15.47 10.51
N ALA A 246 4.68 14.19 10.14
CA ALA A 246 3.52 13.35 10.38
C ALA A 246 3.11 13.26 11.87
N GLN A 247 4.06 13.40 12.81
CA GLN A 247 3.76 13.42 14.24
C GLN A 247 3.08 14.74 14.65
N ALA A 248 3.58 15.88 14.17
CA ALA A 248 2.94 17.17 14.39
C ALA A 248 1.54 17.20 13.79
N VAL A 249 1.37 16.68 12.57
CA VAL A 249 0.07 16.58 11.88
C VAL A 249 -0.91 15.71 12.67
N SER A 250 -0.49 14.57 13.22
CA SER A 250 -1.35 13.68 14.00
C SER A 250 -1.66 14.24 15.39
N TYR A 251 -0.70 14.91 16.03
CA TYR A 251 -0.85 15.43 17.41
C TYR A 251 -1.89 16.56 17.52
N THR A 252 -2.03 17.37 16.49
CA THR A 252 -2.99 18.48 16.46
C THR A 252 -4.45 18.03 16.63
N HIS A 253 -4.75 16.74 16.37
CA HIS A 253 -6.10 16.17 16.43
C HIS A 253 -6.39 15.37 17.69
N LEU A 254 -5.36 14.79 18.32
CA LEU A 254 -5.52 13.91 19.47
C LEU A 254 -5.58 14.65 20.80
N THR A 255 -5.32 15.96 20.79
CA THR A 255 -5.21 16.78 22.02
C THR A 255 -6.26 17.87 22.17
N LEU A 256 -7.26 17.92 21.29
CA LEU A 256 -8.40 18.82 21.52
C LEU A 256 -9.34 18.19 22.57
N PRO A 257 -9.71 18.97 23.59
CA PRO A 257 -10.55 18.54 24.70
C PRO A 257 -11.97 18.20 24.27
#